data_47916206433ae662ced5b43035ae710a
#
_entry.id   47916206433ae662ced5b43035ae710a
#
_cell.length_a   1.000
_cell.length_b   1.000
_cell.length_c   1.000
_cell.angle_alpha   90.00
_cell.angle_beta   90.00
_cell.angle_gamma   90.00
#
_symmetry.space_group_name_H-M   'P 1'
#
loop_
_entity.id
_entity.type
_entity.pdbx_description
1 polymer ?
#
loop_
_entity_poly.entity_id
_entity_poly.type
_entity_poly.pdbx_seq_one_letter_code
_entity_poly.pdbx_strand_id
1 'polypeptide(L)'
;MTTAALGVALARLGVKVLLVEANLRHSTLGDLLPPSEASRPGLLQFLTGEALEPATLIDPAWANLSVIHAGGAAPNAQDLFDSDRFEDLMRYALRTYDLTLVDTPPANRCAETRRIAAVTGYAAVVARRDLTMADDVKTLISDLRTSRVEVIGAIFNEG
;
A
#
# COMPACT_ATOMS: atom_id res chain seq x y z
N MET A 1 -9.30 -8.59 -4.13
CA MET A 1 -8.45 -7.72 -3.31
C MET A 1 -9.00 -6.30 -3.31
N THR A 2 -9.30 -5.77 -2.13
CA THR A 2 -10.10 -4.53 -1.96
C THR A 2 -9.39 -3.30 -2.50
N THR A 3 -8.08 -3.16 -2.23
CA THR A 3 -7.29 -1.98 -2.60
C THR A 3 -7.21 -1.81 -4.12
N ALA A 4 -6.98 -2.89 -4.88
CA ALA A 4 -6.94 -2.85 -6.33
C ALA A 4 -8.31 -2.48 -6.92
N ALA A 5 -9.39 -3.07 -6.41
CA ALA A 5 -10.75 -2.76 -6.88
C ALA A 5 -11.11 -1.28 -6.65
N LEU A 6 -10.74 -0.72 -5.49
CA LEU A 6 -10.93 0.69 -5.19
C LEU A 6 -10.11 1.59 -6.13
N GLY A 7 -8.83 1.25 -6.36
CA GLY A 7 -7.97 2.00 -7.28
C GLY A 7 -8.52 2.06 -8.69
N VAL A 8 -8.97 0.91 -9.22
CA VAL A 8 -9.60 0.82 -10.55
C VAL A 8 -10.89 1.66 -10.60
N ALA A 9 -11.75 1.57 -9.59
CA ALA A 9 -13.01 2.31 -9.56
C ALA A 9 -12.77 3.83 -9.57
N LEU A 10 -11.83 4.32 -8.77
CA LEU A 10 -11.48 5.74 -8.71
C LEU A 10 -10.82 6.24 -9.99
N ALA A 11 -9.92 5.44 -10.59
CA ALA A 11 -9.29 5.78 -11.86
C ALA A 11 -10.33 5.92 -13.00
N ARG A 12 -11.37 5.08 -13.02
CA ARG A 12 -12.50 5.19 -13.96
C ARG A 12 -13.31 6.47 -13.78
N LEU A 13 -13.31 7.04 -12.58
CA LEU A 13 -13.94 8.34 -12.30
C LEU A 13 -13.03 9.53 -12.65
N GLY A 14 -11.86 9.28 -13.23
CA GLY A 14 -10.91 10.31 -13.64
C GLY A 14 -9.90 10.73 -12.57
N VAL A 15 -9.90 10.11 -11.39
CA VAL A 15 -8.91 10.36 -10.33
C VAL A 15 -7.58 9.75 -10.74
N LYS A 16 -6.50 10.51 -10.69
CA LYS A 16 -5.14 10.02 -10.97
C LYS A 16 -4.59 9.27 -9.76
N VAL A 17 -4.67 7.93 -9.82
CA VAL A 17 -4.37 7.03 -8.71
C VAL A 17 -3.00 6.38 -8.86
N LEU A 18 -2.22 6.37 -7.78
CA LEU A 18 -1.09 5.47 -7.58
C LEU A 18 -1.48 4.35 -6.61
N LEU A 19 -1.29 3.12 -7.02
CA LEU A 19 -1.44 1.94 -6.18
C LEU A 19 -0.05 1.39 -5.83
N VAL A 20 0.29 1.32 -4.55
CA VAL A 20 1.59 0.82 -4.05
C VAL A 20 1.38 -0.50 -3.33
N GLU A 21 2.01 -1.57 -3.82
CA GLU A 21 2.00 -2.86 -3.15
C GLU A 21 3.09 -2.91 -2.08
N ALA A 22 2.71 -2.61 -0.84
CA ALA A 22 3.61 -2.62 0.31
C ALA A 22 3.60 -3.95 1.10
N ASN A 23 2.83 -4.94 0.64
CA ASN A 23 2.87 -6.28 1.20
C ASN A 23 4.06 -7.08 0.63
N LEU A 24 5.25 -6.81 1.17
CA LEU A 24 6.48 -7.51 0.78
C LEU A 24 6.58 -8.94 1.31
N ARG A 25 5.57 -9.46 2.01
CA ARG A 25 5.54 -10.85 2.49
C ARG A 25 4.78 -11.76 1.54
N HIS A 26 3.69 -11.27 0.97
CA HIS A 26 2.83 -12.00 0.05
C HIS A 26 2.29 -11.03 -1.00
N SER A 27 3.05 -10.87 -2.08
CA SER A 27 2.61 -10.10 -3.24
C SER A 27 1.47 -10.86 -3.94
N THR A 28 0.35 -10.19 -4.15
CA THR A 28 -0.82 -10.73 -4.85
C THR A 28 -1.38 -9.75 -5.88
N LEU A 29 -0.85 -8.53 -5.90
CA LEU A 29 -1.31 -7.50 -6.81
C LEU A 29 -0.99 -7.85 -8.26
N GLY A 30 0.18 -8.46 -8.50
CA GLY A 30 0.60 -8.92 -9.82
C GLY A 30 -0.31 -9.96 -10.47
N ASP A 31 -1.09 -10.71 -9.68
CA ASP A 31 -2.09 -11.64 -10.21
C ASP A 31 -3.30 -10.92 -10.81
N LEU A 32 -3.61 -9.73 -10.31
CA LEU A 32 -4.75 -8.90 -10.74
C LEU A 32 -4.34 -7.83 -11.76
N LEU A 33 -3.18 -7.26 -11.57
CA LEU A 33 -2.58 -6.20 -12.37
C LEU A 33 -1.14 -6.62 -12.68
N PRO A 34 -0.93 -7.47 -13.70
CA PRO A 34 0.40 -7.95 -14.03
C PRO A 34 1.30 -6.80 -14.48
N PRO A 35 2.60 -6.82 -14.10
CA PRO A 35 3.53 -5.78 -14.51
C PRO A 35 3.70 -5.77 -16.03
N SER A 36 3.75 -4.57 -16.61
CA SER A 36 3.94 -4.38 -18.05
C SER A 36 5.32 -4.85 -18.51
N GLU A 37 6.33 -4.76 -17.63
CA GLU A 37 7.69 -5.21 -17.84
C GLU A 37 8.20 -6.00 -16.63
N ALA A 38 8.61 -7.25 -16.85
CA ALA A 38 9.11 -8.13 -15.78
C ALA A 38 10.41 -7.63 -15.12
N SER A 39 11.20 -6.81 -15.82
CA SER A 39 12.47 -6.25 -15.32
C SER A 39 12.32 -4.92 -14.59
N ARG A 40 11.11 -4.37 -14.51
CA ARG A 40 10.89 -3.11 -13.80
C ARG A 40 11.17 -3.27 -12.31
N PRO A 41 11.97 -2.38 -11.70
CA PRO A 41 12.19 -2.43 -10.26
C PRO A 41 10.88 -2.15 -9.51
N GLY A 42 10.67 -2.83 -8.39
CA GLY A 42 9.53 -2.61 -7.52
C GLY A 42 9.91 -1.88 -6.23
N LEU A 43 8.97 -1.85 -5.30
CA LEU A 43 9.14 -1.19 -4.01
C LEU A 43 10.37 -1.70 -3.24
N LEU A 44 10.61 -3.02 -3.27
CA LEU A 44 11.76 -3.63 -2.58
C LEU A 44 13.09 -3.04 -3.05
N GLN A 45 13.31 -2.93 -4.37
CA GLN A 45 14.54 -2.39 -4.95
C GLN A 45 14.74 -0.91 -4.58
N PHE A 46 13.65 -0.18 -4.44
CA PHE A 46 13.72 1.21 -3.99
C PHE A 46 14.08 1.30 -2.49
N LEU A 47 13.43 0.53 -1.65
CA LEU A 47 13.69 0.55 -0.21
C LEU A 47 15.11 0.06 0.15
N THR A 48 15.65 -0.90 -0.61
CA THR A 48 17.05 -1.38 -0.44
C THR A 48 18.10 -0.45 -1.04
N GLY A 49 17.69 0.53 -1.86
CA GLY A 49 18.61 1.45 -2.52
C GLY A 49 19.17 0.97 -3.86
N GLU A 50 18.69 -0.14 -4.38
CA GLU A 50 19.05 -0.63 -5.72
C GLU A 50 18.45 0.24 -6.83
N ALA A 51 17.20 0.72 -6.64
CA ALA A 51 16.57 1.74 -7.47
C ALA A 51 16.58 3.07 -6.71
N LEU A 52 17.06 4.14 -7.35
CA LEU A 52 17.24 5.44 -6.69
C LEU A 52 16.09 6.41 -6.96
N GLU A 53 15.47 6.32 -8.14
CA GLU A 53 14.46 7.26 -8.60
C GLU A 53 13.05 6.66 -8.51
N PRO A 54 12.12 7.29 -7.76
CA PRO A 54 10.73 6.81 -7.66
C PRO A 54 10.03 6.63 -9.02
N ALA A 55 10.35 7.47 -10.00
CA ALA A 55 9.75 7.41 -11.32
C ALA A 55 10.02 6.08 -12.07
N THR A 56 11.13 5.40 -11.77
CA THR A 56 11.48 4.12 -12.42
C THR A 56 10.61 2.96 -11.97
N LEU A 57 9.94 3.09 -10.80
CA LEU A 57 9.07 2.07 -10.23
C LEU A 57 7.68 2.08 -10.86
N ILE A 58 7.30 3.22 -11.48
CA ILE A 58 5.94 3.45 -11.92
C ILE A 58 5.60 2.60 -13.13
N ASP A 59 4.60 1.76 -12.96
CA ASP A 59 4.01 0.96 -14.03
C ASP A 59 2.63 1.53 -14.40
N PRO A 60 2.44 2.12 -15.60
CA PRO A 60 1.14 2.60 -16.04
C PRO A 60 0.24 1.41 -16.40
N ALA A 61 -0.66 1.03 -15.49
CA ALA A 61 -1.54 -0.11 -15.68
C ALA A 61 -2.75 0.21 -16.58
N TRP A 62 -3.42 1.36 -16.33
CA TRP A 62 -4.54 1.85 -17.13
C TRP A 62 -4.55 3.40 -17.13
N ALA A 63 -5.49 3.97 -17.91
CA ALA A 63 -5.74 5.40 -17.84
C ALA A 63 -6.04 5.82 -16.39
N ASN A 64 -5.28 6.80 -15.88
CA ASN A 64 -5.33 7.33 -14.52
C ASN A 64 -4.95 6.34 -13.41
N LEU A 65 -4.47 5.12 -13.73
CA LEU A 65 -3.99 4.15 -12.74
C LEU A 65 -2.55 3.76 -13.02
N SER A 66 -1.68 4.07 -12.08
CA SER A 66 -0.30 3.58 -12.04
C SER A 66 -0.09 2.65 -10.85
N VAL A 67 0.82 1.71 -10.99
CA VAL A 67 1.14 0.71 -9.96
C VAL A 67 2.63 0.74 -9.65
N ILE A 68 2.96 0.58 -8.37
CA ILE A 68 4.29 0.16 -7.90
C ILE A 68 4.13 -1.23 -7.32
N HIS A 69 4.71 -2.22 -8.00
CA HIS A 69 4.70 -3.61 -7.53
C HIS A 69 5.68 -3.81 -6.37
N ALA A 70 5.48 -4.87 -5.60
CA ALA A 70 6.36 -5.22 -4.48
C ALA A 70 7.83 -5.41 -4.91
N GLY A 71 8.07 -5.96 -6.10
CA GLY A 71 9.42 -6.21 -6.64
C GLY A 71 10.13 -7.42 -6.02
N GLY A 72 9.45 -8.14 -5.14
CA GLY A 72 10.00 -9.32 -4.47
C GLY A 72 9.48 -9.50 -3.05
N ALA A 73 10.04 -10.48 -2.34
CA ALA A 73 9.68 -10.77 -0.96
C ALA A 73 10.83 -10.41 0.01
N ALA A 74 10.48 -9.82 1.15
CA ALA A 74 11.44 -9.44 2.19
C ALA A 74 10.95 -9.91 3.57
N PRO A 75 11.62 -10.87 4.22
CA PRO A 75 11.32 -11.28 5.59
C PRO A 75 11.50 -10.16 6.62
N ASN A 76 12.46 -9.24 6.36
CA ASN A 76 12.80 -8.08 7.19
C ASN A 76 12.10 -6.79 6.73
N ALA A 77 10.89 -6.88 6.21
CA ALA A 77 10.14 -5.73 5.67
C ALA A 77 10.04 -4.56 6.66
N GLN A 78 9.92 -4.83 7.96
CA GLN A 78 9.85 -3.79 8.99
C GLN A 78 11.04 -2.83 8.91
N ASP A 79 12.27 -3.35 8.88
CA ASP A 79 13.49 -2.53 8.86
C ASP A 79 13.57 -1.64 7.60
N LEU A 80 13.05 -2.15 6.48
CA LEU A 80 13.01 -1.40 5.23
C LEU A 80 12.05 -0.20 5.29
N PHE A 81 10.91 -0.34 5.94
CA PHE A 81 9.95 0.76 6.11
C PHE A 81 10.35 1.76 7.21
N ASP A 82 11.32 1.43 8.06
CA ASP A 82 11.88 2.37 9.03
C ASP A 82 12.86 3.38 8.39
N SER A 83 13.27 3.14 7.14
CA SER A 83 14.11 4.07 6.39
C SER A 83 13.33 5.29 5.87
N ASP A 84 14.04 6.41 5.64
CA ASP A 84 13.44 7.64 5.07
C ASP A 84 12.98 7.46 3.60
N ARG A 85 13.40 6.38 2.94
CA ARG A 85 13.08 6.12 1.54
C ARG A 85 11.59 5.98 1.28
N PHE A 86 10.85 5.34 2.19
CA PHE A 86 9.40 5.24 2.04
C PHE A 86 8.72 6.62 2.17
N GLU A 87 9.21 7.48 3.05
CA GLU A 87 8.74 8.87 3.17
C GLU A 87 9.02 9.68 1.88
N ASP A 88 10.20 9.49 1.28
CA ASP A 88 10.56 10.14 0.01
C ASP A 88 9.65 9.69 -1.13
N LEU A 89 9.34 8.39 -1.19
CA LEU A 89 8.37 7.85 -2.16
C LEU A 89 6.97 8.48 -1.97
N MET A 90 6.48 8.55 -0.73
CA MET A 90 5.18 9.16 -0.45
C MET A 90 5.17 10.65 -0.78
N ARG A 91 6.26 11.36 -0.55
CA ARG A 91 6.43 12.77 -0.91
C ARG A 91 6.44 12.99 -2.44
N TYR A 92 7.05 12.07 -3.19
CA TYR A 92 6.96 12.05 -4.65
C TYR A 92 5.52 11.79 -5.12
N ALA A 93 4.85 10.81 -4.52
CA ALA A 93 3.48 10.42 -4.86
C ALA A 93 2.49 11.58 -4.65
N LEU A 94 2.58 12.30 -3.53
CA LEU A 94 1.74 13.46 -3.22
C LEU A 94 1.84 14.61 -4.24
N ARG A 95 2.96 14.73 -4.94
CA ARG A 95 3.17 15.77 -5.96
C ARG A 95 2.67 15.34 -7.33
N THR A 96 2.50 14.06 -7.56
CA THR A 96 2.31 13.48 -8.88
C THR A 96 0.91 12.93 -9.10
N TYR A 97 0.24 12.47 -8.03
CA TYR A 97 -1.04 11.80 -8.05
C TYR A 97 -2.08 12.51 -7.17
N ASP A 98 -3.35 12.38 -7.55
CA ASP A 98 -4.47 12.91 -6.75
C ASP A 98 -4.73 12.04 -5.52
N LEU A 99 -4.48 10.74 -5.65
CA LEU A 99 -4.64 9.75 -4.57
C LEU A 99 -3.57 8.66 -4.66
N THR A 100 -3.00 8.32 -3.50
CA THR A 100 -2.13 7.15 -3.36
C THR A 100 -2.78 6.14 -2.43
N LEU A 101 -2.97 4.92 -2.92
CA LEU A 101 -3.44 3.77 -2.15
C LEU A 101 -2.27 2.84 -1.86
N VAL A 102 -2.01 2.56 -0.59
CA VAL A 102 -0.94 1.65 -0.17
C VAL A 102 -1.56 0.36 0.36
N ASP A 103 -1.35 -0.74 -0.36
CA ASP A 103 -1.79 -2.06 0.05
C ASP A 103 -0.80 -2.65 1.05
N THR A 104 -1.26 -2.91 2.27
CA THR A 104 -0.42 -3.34 3.39
C THR A 104 -0.68 -4.81 3.76
N PRO A 105 0.30 -5.48 4.39
CA PRO A 105 0.03 -6.76 5.03
C PRO A 105 -0.94 -6.62 6.21
N PRO A 106 -1.49 -7.73 6.74
CA PRO A 106 -2.41 -7.71 7.87
C PRO A 106 -1.83 -7.02 9.11
N ALA A 107 -2.48 -5.97 9.59
CA ALA A 107 -2.00 -5.12 10.68
C ALA A 107 -1.85 -5.82 12.03
N ASN A 108 -2.59 -6.92 12.26
CA ASN A 108 -2.51 -7.72 13.48
C ASN A 108 -1.31 -8.68 13.54
N ARG A 109 -0.57 -8.81 12.43
CA ARG A 109 0.57 -9.74 12.30
C ARG A 109 1.87 -9.06 11.88
N CYS A 110 1.79 -7.83 11.37
CA CYS A 110 2.90 -7.17 10.70
C CYS A 110 3.10 -5.75 11.24
N ALA A 111 4.23 -5.52 11.88
CA ALA A 111 4.55 -4.22 12.50
C ALA A 111 4.74 -3.11 11.46
N GLU A 112 5.24 -3.46 10.28
CA GLU A 112 5.44 -2.53 9.16
C GLU A 112 4.15 -1.79 8.75
N THR A 113 2.98 -2.41 8.90
CA THR A 113 1.70 -1.78 8.58
C THR A 113 1.45 -0.51 9.41
N ARG A 114 1.82 -0.52 10.68
CA ARG A 114 1.70 0.66 11.56
C ARG A 114 2.66 1.76 11.14
N ARG A 115 3.89 1.41 10.74
CA ARG A 115 4.88 2.37 10.23
C ARG A 115 4.39 3.00 8.92
N ILE A 116 3.90 2.21 7.99
CA ILE A 116 3.30 2.67 6.73
C ILE A 116 2.16 3.65 7.01
N ALA A 117 1.22 3.28 7.90
CA ALA A 117 0.10 4.13 8.27
C ALA A 117 0.55 5.46 8.90
N ALA A 118 1.58 5.43 9.76
CA ALA A 118 2.14 6.64 10.37
C ALA A 118 2.74 7.61 9.33
N VAL A 119 3.39 7.08 8.29
CA VAL A 119 3.96 7.88 7.19
C VAL A 119 2.86 8.46 6.29
N THR A 120 1.83 7.67 5.97
CA THR A 120 0.72 8.13 5.12
C THR A 120 -0.27 9.04 5.85
N GLY A 121 -0.36 8.94 7.16
CA GLY A 121 -1.24 9.74 8.01
C GLY A 121 -2.71 9.30 8.01
N TYR A 122 -3.13 8.44 7.07
CA TYR A 122 -4.51 7.99 6.88
C TYR A 122 -4.59 6.47 6.76
N ALA A 123 -5.67 5.88 7.25
CA ALA A 123 -5.93 4.45 7.10
C ALA A 123 -7.41 4.14 6.88
N ALA A 124 -7.69 3.21 5.97
CA ALA A 124 -8.96 2.50 5.90
C ALA A 124 -8.74 1.08 6.44
N VAL A 125 -9.58 0.63 7.37
CA VAL A 125 -9.49 -0.71 7.94
C VAL A 125 -10.34 -1.66 7.11
N VAL A 126 -9.74 -2.73 6.59
CA VAL A 126 -10.45 -3.78 5.87
C VAL A 126 -10.66 -4.97 6.79
N ALA A 127 -11.92 -5.28 7.06
CA ALA A 127 -12.34 -6.43 7.84
C ALA A 127 -12.98 -7.49 6.92
N ARG A 128 -12.62 -8.76 7.11
CA ARG A 128 -13.26 -9.88 6.40
C ARG A 128 -14.38 -10.44 7.24
N ARG A 129 -15.53 -10.62 6.59
CA ARG A 129 -16.68 -11.29 7.20
C ARG A 129 -16.27 -12.68 7.68
N ASP A 130 -16.77 -13.09 8.84
CA ASP A 130 -16.55 -14.39 9.48
C ASP A 130 -15.08 -14.73 9.84
N LEU A 131 -14.13 -13.81 9.60
CA LEU A 131 -12.71 -14.00 9.95
C LEU A 131 -12.15 -12.92 10.88
N THR A 132 -12.65 -11.69 10.79
CA THR A 132 -12.15 -10.57 11.59
C THR A 132 -13.07 -10.35 12.78
N MET A 133 -12.52 -10.46 13.99
CA MET A 133 -13.27 -10.19 15.20
C MET A 133 -13.48 -8.69 15.39
N ALA A 134 -14.68 -8.29 15.85
CA ALA A 134 -15.00 -6.86 16.04
C ALA A 134 -14.06 -6.17 17.04
N ASP A 135 -13.60 -6.90 18.05
CA ASP A 135 -12.68 -6.37 19.06
C ASP A 135 -11.27 -6.15 18.51
N ASP A 136 -10.81 -6.98 17.56
CA ASP A 136 -9.55 -6.76 16.85
C ASP A 136 -9.60 -5.47 16.03
N VAL A 137 -10.73 -5.20 15.37
CA VAL A 137 -10.94 -3.96 14.61
C VAL A 137 -10.92 -2.74 15.54
N LYS A 138 -11.61 -2.80 16.67
CA LYS A 138 -11.61 -1.69 17.66
C LYS A 138 -10.21 -1.44 18.21
N THR A 139 -9.47 -2.48 18.55
CA THR A 139 -8.10 -2.39 19.06
C THR A 139 -7.19 -1.75 18.00
N LEU A 140 -7.26 -2.22 16.76
CA LEU A 140 -6.47 -1.65 15.65
C LEU A 140 -6.78 -0.16 15.43
N ILE A 141 -8.06 0.21 15.42
CA ILE A 141 -8.46 1.62 15.27
C ILE A 141 -7.92 2.48 16.43
N SER A 142 -7.99 1.98 17.67
CA SER A 142 -7.44 2.66 18.84
C SER A 142 -5.93 2.86 18.73
N ASP A 143 -5.19 1.83 18.32
CA ASP A 143 -3.74 1.87 18.14
C ASP A 143 -3.32 2.87 17.04
N LEU A 144 -4.03 2.86 15.91
CA LEU A 144 -3.79 3.79 14.81
C LEU A 144 -4.00 5.24 15.25
N ARG A 145 -5.09 5.53 15.96
CA ARG A 145 -5.38 6.86 16.51
C ARG A 145 -4.33 7.33 17.52
N THR A 146 -3.83 6.42 18.36
CA THR A 146 -2.75 6.71 19.30
C THR A 146 -1.46 7.09 18.56
N SER A 147 -1.24 6.50 17.39
CA SER A 147 -0.13 6.83 16.49
C SER A 147 -0.39 8.04 15.60
N ARG A 148 -1.45 8.83 15.87
CA ARG A 148 -1.87 10.02 15.10
C ARG A 148 -2.25 9.72 13.66
N VAL A 149 -2.72 8.50 13.37
CA VAL A 149 -3.27 8.11 12.07
C VAL A 149 -4.76 8.38 12.06
N GLU A 150 -5.24 9.09 11.06
CA GLU A 150 -6.66 9.30 10.85
C GLU A 150 -7.30 8.08 10.20
N VAL A 151 -8.21 7.42 10.91
CA VAL A 151 -8.97 6.29 10.36
C VAL A 151 -10.21 6.82 9.64
N ILE A 152 -10.17 6.79 8.31
CA ILE A 152 -11.23 7.33 7.44
C ILE A 152 -12.47 6.43 7.33
N GLY A 153 -12.37 5.17 7.76
CA GLY A 153 -13.49 4.24 7.77
C GLY A 153 -13.07 2.78 7.85
N ALA A 154 -14.07 1.91 7.85
CA ALA A 154 -13.91 0.46 7.77
C ALA A 154 -14.68 -0.09 6.57
N ILE A 155 -14.06 -1.03 5.85
CA ILE A 155 -14.62 -1.72 4.70
C ILE A 155 -14.83 -3.18 5.11
N PHE A 156 -16.07 -3.67 4.98
CA PHE A 156 -16.37 -5.08 5.17
C PHE A 156 -16.31 -5.80 3.84
N ASN A 157 -15.42 -6.79 3.76
CA ASN A 157 -15.26 -7.62 2.59
C ASN A 157 -15.89 -9.00 2.86
N GLU A 158 -16.75 -9.45 1.97
CA GLU A 158 -17.47 -10.72 2.12
C GLU A 158 -16.69 -11.94 1.57
N GLY A 159 -15.52 -11.74 0.95
CA GLY A 159 -14.66 -12.79 0.40
C GLY A 159 -14.33 -12.60 -1.05
#